data_347b9107ac31d980e23641bf8ec8635d
#
_entry.id   347b9107ac31d980e23641bf8ec8635d
#
_cell.length_a   1.000
_cell.length_b   1.000
_cell.length_c   1.000
_cell.angle_alpha   90.00
_cell.angle_beta   90.00
_cell.angle_gamma   90.00
#
_symmetry.space_group_name_H-M   'P 1'
#
loop_
_entity.id
_entity.type
_entity.pdbx_description
1 polymer ?
#
loop_
_entity_poly.entity_id
_entity_poly.type
_entity_poly.pdbx_seq_one_letter_code
_entity_poly.pdbx_strand_id
1 'polypeptide(L)'
;MRNLLRLPENIAAIAKMAGAGRKDYAITPEDMAKALGASALARSVSIVEAEMPAAVIFQEVTDFYAYCLGKVSPHGACCEFGVYSGNSINSFADLMPGRIFDGFDSFRGLPEPWGGHAPQDFNRGGSPPVVRVNVRLHVGTFEQTLPAFVASIKGVAFLHVDCDLYASTACIFSQIGHQLNPGCVVIFEEYFGYPSFEFHER
;
A
#
# COMPACT_ATOMS: atom_id res chain seq x y z
N MET A 1 6.99 -0.37 -27.81
CA MET A 1 5.96 -0.94 -28.70
C MET A 1 4.66 -1.09 -27.94
N ARG A 2 3.58 -0.47 -28.44
CA ARG A 2 2.15 -0.54 -28.06
C ARG A 2 1.78 -0.21 -26.63
N ASN A 3 1.31 1.03 -26.47
CA ASN A 3 0.42 1.51 -25.44
C ASN A 3 -0.66 0.47 -25.11
N LEU A 4 -0.52 -0.22 -24.03
CA LEU A 4 -1.59 -0.95 -23.39
C LEU A 4 -2.42 0.08 -22.62
N LEU A 5 -3.52 0.45 -23.25
CA LEU A 5 -4.81 0.82 -22.70
C LEU A 5 -4.79 1.51 -21.31
N ARG A 6 -4.86 2.82 -21.31
CA ARG A 6 -5.29 3.59 -20.15
C ARG A 6 -6.70 3.13 -19.78
N LEU A 7 -6.84 2.27 -18.77
CA LEU A 7 -8.08 1.64 -18.36
C LEU A 7 -9.28 2.62 -18.21
N PRO A 8 -9.14 3.82 -17.61
CA PRO A 8 -10.29 4.71 -17.42
C PRO A 8 -10.87 5.26 -18.74
N GLU A 9 -10.04 5.67 -19.68
CA GLU A 9 -10.49 6.24 -20.96
C GLU A 9 -11.11 5.19 -21.89
N ASN A 10 -10.65 3.96 -21.80
CA ASN A 10 -11.17 2.87 -22.63
C ASN A 10 -12.44 2.26 -22.08
N ILE A 11 -12.60 2.17 -20.77
CA ILE A 11 -13.88 1.76 -20.16
C ILE A 11 -14.98 2.78 -20.51
N ALA A 12 -14.68 4.07 -20.43
CA ALA A 12 -15.61 5.11 -20.86
C ALA A 12 -15.91 5.06 -22.38
N ALA A 13 -14.94 4.74 -23.22
CA ALA A 13 -15.12 4.59 -24.66
C ALA A 13 -15.95 3.33 -24.99
N ILE A 14 -15.73 2.22 -24.34
CA ILE A 14 -16.51 0.97 -24.49
C ILE A 14 -17.95 1.21 -24.02
N ALA A 15 -18.15 1.88 -22.89
CA ALA A 15 -19.49 2.23 -22.40
C ALA A 15 -20.23 3.14 -23.37
N LYS A 16 -19.56 4.09 -24.00
CA LYS A 16 -20.14 5.00 -25.02
C LYS A 16 -20.50 4.26 -26.31
N MET A 17 -19.73 3.26 -26.71
CA MET A 17 -20.06 2.41 -27.86
C MET A 17 -21.23 1.43 -27.56
N ALA A 18 -21.33 0.92 -26.34
CA ALA A 18 -22.42 0.05 -25.90
C ALA A 18 -23.75 0.78 -25.71
N GLY A 19 -23.72 2.09 -25.36
CA GLY A 19 -24.92 2.91 -25.14
C GLY A 19 -25.73 3.26 -26.40
N ALA A 20 -25.22 2.94 -27.56
CA ALA A 20 -25.83 3.39 -28.82
C ALA A 20 -26.84 2.42 -29.46
N GLY A 21 -27.48 1.47 -28.72
CA GLY A 21 -28.58 0.79 -29.35
C GLY A 21 -29.08 -0.59 -28.95
N ARG A 22 -28.67 -1.19 -27.83
CA ARG A 22 -29.29 -2.43 -27.34
C ARG A 22 -29.30 -2.46 -25.81
N LYS A 23 -30.49 -2.32 -25.21
CA LYS A 23 -30.70 -2.27 -23.76
C LYS A 23 -30.46 -3.61 -23.01
N ASP A 24 -30.35 -4.72 -23.69
CA ASP A 24 -30.48 -6.03 -23.05
C ASP A 24 -29.16 -6.84 -22.93
N TYR A 25 -28.03 -6.33 -23.44
CA TYR A 25 -26.74 -7.03 -23.41
C TYR A 25 -25.52 -6.10 -23.18
N ALA A 26 -25.72 -4.90 -22.73
CA ALA A 26 -24.61 -3.99 -22.52
C ALA A 26 -23.92 -4.28 -21.18
N ILE A 27 -22.69 -4.79 -21.24
CA ILE A 27 -21.78 -4.86 -20.09
C ILE A 27 -21.49 -3.43 -19.62
N THR A 28 -21.83 -3.12 -18.38
CA THR A 28 -21.57 -1.82 -17.79
C THR A 28 -20.11 -1.73 -17.28
N PRO A 29 -19.56 -0.51 -17.11
CA PRO A 29 -18.27 -0.33 -16.43
C PRO A 29 -18.24 -0.98 -15.05
N GLU A 30 -19.36 -0.95 -14.32
CA GLU A 30 -19.50 -1.58 -13.01
C GLU A 30 -19.41 -3.12 -13.11
N ASP A 31 -20.05 -3.74 -14.12
CA ASP A 31 -19.95 -5.18 -14.35
C ASP A 31 -18.51 -5.58 -14.67
N MET A 32 -17.82 -4.77 -15.47
CA MET A 32 -16.43 -5.00 -15.81
C MET A 32 -15.52 -4.88 -14.57
N ALA A 33 -15.70 -3.86 -13.75
CA ALA A 33 -14.95 -3.69 -12.52
C ALA A 33 -15.14 -4.85 -11.54
N LYS A 34 -16.39 -5.31 -11.36
CA LYS A 34 -16.71 -6.50 -10.55
C LYS A 34 -16.03 -7.76 -11.10
N ALA A 35 -16.08 -7.96 -12.41
CA ALA A 35 -15.46 -9.13 -13.05
C ALA A 35 -13.92 -9.12 -12.90
N LEU A 36 -13.30 -7.96 -13.06
CA LEU A 36 -11.85 -7.79 -12.86
C LEU A 36 -11.46 -8.03 -11.40
N GLY A 37 -12.22 -7.51 -10.45
CA GLY A 37 -12.03 -7.75 -9.02
C GLY A 37 -12.18 -9.22 -8.66
N ALA A 38 -13.21 -9.90 -9.15
CA ALA A 38 -13.41 -11.34 -8.94
C ALA A 38 -12.25 -12.17 -9.54
N SER A 39 -11.76 -11.78 -10.72
CA SER A 39 -10.61 -12.42 -11.35
C SER A 39 -9.33 -12.23 -10.54
N ALA A 40 -9.07 -11.02 -10.05
CA ALA A 40 -7.93 -10.72 -9.18
C ALA A 40 -8.00 -11.53 -7.87
N LEU A 41 -9.17 -11.58 -7.24
CA LEU A 41 -9.40 -12.39 -6.04
C LEU A 41 -9.10 -13.87 -6.27
N ALA A 42 -9.59 -14.45 -7.36
CA ALA A 42 -9.34 -15.86 -7.68
C ALA A 42 -7.84 -16.15 -7.85
N ARG A 43 -7.09 -15.25 -8.51
CA ARG A 43 -5.63 -15.39 -8.65
C ARG A 43 -4.92 -15.23 -7.30
N SER A 44 -5.33 -14.29 -6.47
CA SER A 44 -4.78 -14.12 -5.12
C SER A 44 -4.99 -15.38 -4.26
N VAL A 45 -6.18 -15.97 -4.30
CA VAL A 45 -6.46 -17.24 -3.61
C VAL A 45 -5.51 -18.34 -4.08
N SER A 46 -5.30 -18.47 -5.41
CA SER A 46 -4.39 -19.47 -5.96
C SER A 46 -2.94 -19.28 -5.49
N ILE A 47 -2.46 -18.05 -5.35
CA ILE A 47 -1.13 -17.74 -4.81
C ILE A 47 -1.05 -18.15 -3.33
N VAL A 48 -2.06 -17.78 -2.54
CA VAL A 48 -2.09 -18.14 -1.10
C VAL A 48 -2.09 -19.65 -0.91
N GLU A 49 -2.91 -20.39 -1.68
CA GLU A 49 -2.96 -21.86 -1.61
C GLU A 49 -1.65 -22.52 -2.01
N ALA A 50 -0.98 -22.01 -3.05
CA ALA A 50 0.23 -22.60 -3.59
C ALA A 50 1.49 -22.23 -2.80
N GLU A 51 1.62 -20.98 -2.40
CA GLU A 51 2.85 -20.42 -1.88
C GLU A 51 2.80 -20.08 -0.38
N MET A 52 1.59 -19.92 0.17
CA MET A 52 1.39 -19.50 1.56
C MET A 52 0.45 -20.45 2.33
N PRO A 53 0.66 -21.77 2.31
CA PRO A 53 -0.30 -22.73 2.90
C PRO A 53 -0.43 -22.60 4.42
N ALA A 54 0.48 -21.90 5.08
CA ALA A 54 0.43 -21.62 6.52
C ALA A 54 -0.05 -20.20 6.85
N ALA A 55 -0.58 -19.46 5.86
CA ALA A 55 -1.08 -18.12 6.09
C ALA A 55 -2.26 -18.10 7.07
N VAL A 56 -2.23 -17.16 7.99
CA VAL A 56 -3.34 -16.91 8.92
C VAL A 56 -4.25 -15.86 8.29
N ILE A 57 -5.53 -16.18 8.16
CA ILE A 57 -6.53 -15.28 7.59
C ILE A 57 -7.27 -14.56 8.71
N PHE A 58 -7.33 -13.25 8.64
CA PHE A 58 -8.05 -12.39 9.58
C PHE A 58 -9.29 -11.80 8.89
N GLN A 59 -10.37 -11.62 9.65
CA GLN A 59 -11.58 -10.94 9.17
C GLN A 59 -11.51 -9.44 9.42
N GLU A 60 -10.87 -9.05 10.52
CA GLU A 60 -10.74 -7.66 10.94
C GLU A 60 -9.28 -7.21 10.83
N VAL A 61 -9.04 -6.07 10.22
CA VAL A 61 -7.70 -5.50 10.04
C VAL A 61 -7.01 -5.21 11.38
N THR A 62 -7.77 -4.84 12.39
CA THR A 62 -7.24 -4.59 13.74
C THR A 62 -6.66 -5.84 14.39
N ASP A 63 -7.28 -7.00 14.17
CA ASP A 63 -6.79 -8.28 14.66
C ASP A 63 -5.50 -8.69 13.94
N PHE A 64 -5.45 -8.44 12.63
CA PHE A 64 -4.25 -8.63 11.82
C PHE A 64 -3.10 -7.74 12.34
N TYR A 65 -3.35 -6.46 12.56
CA TYR A 65 -2.35 -5.53 13.10
C TYR A 65 -1.86 -5.97 14.49
N ALA A 66 -2.77 -6.33 15.38
CA ALA A 66 -2.41 -6.82 16.71
C ALA A 66 -1.56 -8.09 16.66
N TYR A 67 -1.89 -9.02 15.77
CA TYR A 67 -1.11 -10.23 15.53
C TYR A 67 0.30 -9.92 15.03
N CYS A 68 0.43 -9.07 14.02
CA CYS A 68 1.72 -8.66 13.45
C CYS A 68 2.57 -7.94 14.49
N LEU A 69 2.00 -6.95 15.18
CA LEU A 69 2.72 -6.19 16.20
C LEU A 69 3.15 -7.04 17.39
N GLY A 70 2.40 -8.08 17.72
CA GLY A 70 2.78 -9.07 18.75
C GLY A 70 4.02 -9.89 18.39
N LYS A 71 4.50 -9.84 17.13
CA LYS A 71 5.72 -10.50 16.65
C LYS A 71 6.92 -9.57 16.56
N VAL A 72 6.69 -8.25 16.67
CA VAL A 72 7.74 -7.24 16.50
C VAL A 72 8.78 -7.32 17.62
N SER A 73 10.06 -7.37 17.24
CA SER A 73 11.17 -7.33 18.20
C SER A 73 11.12 -6.06 19.05
N PRO A 74 11.49 -6.13 20.34
CA PRO A 74 11.56 -4.97 21.22
C PRO A 74 12.62 -3.94 20.75
N HIS A 75 13.55 -4.32 19.90
CA HIS A 75 14.65 -3.48 19.42
C HIS A 75 14.55 -3.21 17.91
N GLY A 76 14.80 -1.97 17.53
CA GLY A 76 14.74 -1.49 16.15
C GLY A 76 13.61 -0.48 15.92
N ALA A 77 13.68 0.26 14.82
CA ALA A 77 12.68 1.24 14.42
C ALA A 77 11.39 0.55 13.96
N CYS A 78 10.26 1.23 14.11
CA CYS A 78 8.97 0.86 13.55
C CYS A 78 8.56 1.96 12.56
N CYS A 79 8.39 1.60 11.30
CA CYS A 79 8.22 2.55 10.22
C CYS A 79 6.94 2.27 9.42
N GLU A 80 6.29 3.35 8.96
CA GLU A 80 5.21 3.30 7.96
C GLU A 80 5.55 4.20 6.79
N PHE A 81 5.35 3.70 5.58
CA PHE A 81 5.59 4.38 4.31
C PHE A 81 4.28 4.52 3.55
N GLY A 82 3.81 5.76 3.43
CA GLY A 82 2.44 6.10 3.07
C GLY A 82 1.59 6.25 4.33
N VAL A 83 1.36 7.48 4.77
CA VAL A 83 0.61 7.78 6.01
C VAL A 83 -0.76 8.35 5.71
N TYR A 84 -0.87 9.13 4.67
CA TYR A 84 -2.09 9.82 4.22
C TYR A 84 -2.88 10.48 5.35
N SER A 85 -3.97 9.82 5.81
CA SER A 85 -4.85 10.31 6.88
C SER A 85 -4.39 9.93 8.28
N GLY A 86 -3.41 9.04 8.40
CA GLY A 86 -2.84 8.59 9.68
C GLY A 86 -3.63 7.49 10.38
N ASN A 87 -4.56 6.81 9.68
CA ASN A 87 -5.41 5.80 10.32
C ASN A 87 -4.61 4.59 10.80
N SER A 88 -3.80 4.01 9.93
CA SER A 88 -2.98 2.82 10.22
C SER A 88 -1.91 3.13 11.27
N ILE A 89 -1.11 4.19 11.09
CA ILE A 89 -0.05 4.55 12.04
C ILE A 89 -0.59 4.89 13.44
N ASN A 90 -1.76 5.52 13.53
CA ASN A 90 -2.42 5.77 14.81
C ASN A 90 -2.91 4.47 15.45
N SER A 91 -3.40 3.51 14.67
CA SER A 91 -3.77 2.18 15.17
C SER A 91 -2.57 1.42 15.72
N PHE A 92 -1.43 1.46 15.01
CA PHE A 92 -0.18 0.87 15.51
C PHE A 92 0.29 1.55 16.80
N ALA A 93 0.22 2.87 16.85
CA ALA A 93 0.61 3.65 18.02
C ALA A 93 -0.28 3.36 19.25
N ASP A 94 -1.57 3.16 19.04
CA ASP A 94 -2.52 2.77 20.10
C ASP A 94 -2.28 1.33 20.58
N LEU A 95 -1.96 0.40 19.67
CA LEU A 95 -1.66 -0.99 20.01
C LEU A 95 -0.31 -1.17 20.72
N MET A 96 0.65 -0.27 20.47
CA MET A 96 1.98 -0.30 21.10
C MET A 96 2.36 1.06 21.70
N PRO A 97 1.72 1.51 22.78
CA PRO A 97 1.92 2.87 23.33
C PRO A 97 3.34 3.12 23.86
N GLY A 98 4.10 2.07 24.13
CA GLY A 98 5.51 2.14 24.54
C GLY A 98 6.52 2.24 23.39
N ARG A 99 6.06 2.26 22.14
CA ARG A 99 6.91 2.32 20.94
C ARG A 99 6.72 3.63 20.20
N ILE A 100 7.79 4.11 19.59
CA ILE A 100 7.73 5.21 18.62
C ILE A 100 7.53 4.60 17.24
N PHE A 101 6.60 5.19 16.48
CA PHE A 101 6.38 4.90 15.07
C PHE A 101 6.83 6.09 14.22
N ASP A 102 7.65 5.83 13.23
CA ASP A 102 8.15 6.82 12.28
C ASP A 102 7.37 6.69 10.97
N GLY A 103 6.55 7.69 10.63
CA GLY A 103 5.73 7.72 9.42
C GLY A 103 6.34 8.62 8.36
N PHE A 104 6.38 8.15 7.12
CA PHE A 104 6.97 8.83 5.97
C PHE A 104 5.92 9.10 4.90
N ASP A 105 5.74 10.36 4.52
CA ASP A 105 4.80 10.74 3.46
C ASP A 105 5.12 12.16 2.98
N SER A 106 4.93 12.40 1.70
CA SER A 106 4.99 13.74 1.12
C SER A 106 3.74 14.58 1.42
N PHE A 107 2.63 13.92 1.70
CA PHE A 107 1.27 14.48 1.81
C PHE A 107 0.84 15.27 0.56
N ARG A 108 1.46 14.98 -0.59
CA ARG A 108 1.16 15.60 -1.88
C ARG A 108 0.48 14.65 -2.87
N GLY A 109 0.17 13.42 -2.42
CA GLY A 109 -0.48 12.39 -3.20
C GLY A 109 0.48 11.66 -4.14
N LEU A 110 -0.11 10.83 -5.01
CA LEU A 110 0.63 9.99 -5.94
C LEU A 110 1.32 10.83 -7.02
N PRO A 111 2.59 10.58 -7.33
CA PRO A 111 3.29 11.25 -8.43
C PRO A 111 2.85 10.75 -9.82
N GLU A 112 2.29 9.54 -9.91
CA GLU A 112 1.84 8.91 -11.14
C GLU A 112 0.54 8.11 -10.91
N PRO A 113 -0.23 7.76 -11.97
CA PRO A 113 -1.44 6.97 -11.84
C PRO A 113 -1.15 5.56 -11.31
N TRP A 114 -2.01 5.05 -10.41
CA TRP A 114 -1.94 3.69 -9.89
C TRP A 114 -3.31 3.10 -9.62
N GLY A 115 -3.53 1.82 -9.96
CA GLY A 115 -4.70 1.03 -9.54
C GLY A 115 -6.09 1.63 -9.85
N GLY A 116 -6.18 2.59 -10.79
CA GLY A 116 -7.40 3.37 -11.07
C GLY A 116 -7.43 4.73 -10.39
N HIS A 117 -6.45 5.04 -9.53
CA HIS A 117 -6.24 6.35 -8.93
C HIS A 117 -5.51 7.28 -9.90
N ALA A 118 -5.93 8.55 -9.89
CA ALA A 118 -5.27 9.60 -10.68
C ALA A 118 -4.00 10.12 -9.98
N PRO A 119 -3.06 10.74 -10.71
CA PRO A 119 -2.00 11.51 -10.09
C PRO A 119 -2.57 12.50 -9.08
N GLN A 120 -1.90 12.64 -7.94
CA GLN A 120 -2.31 13.48 -6.81
C GLN A 120 -3.53 12.97 -6.02
N ASP A 121 -4.09 11.82 -6.30
CA ASP A 121 -4.97 11.17 -5.34
C ASP A 121 -4.22 11.02 -4.01
N PHE A 122 -4.96 11.00 -2.89
CA PHE A 122 -4.43 11.05 -1.52
C PHE A 122 -3.68 12.35 -1.16
N ASN A 123 -3.82 13.42 -1.96
CA ASN A 123 -3.19 14.72 -1.71
C ASN A 123 -3.84 15.43 -0.53
N ARG A 124 -3.01 15.85 0.43
CA ARG A 124 -3.39 16.65 1.59
C ARG A 124 -2.81 18.08 1.54
N GLY A 125 -2.39 18.53 0.37
CA GLY A 125 -1.75 19.85 0.19
C GLY A 125 -0.39 19.97 0.90
N GLY A 126 0.29 18.85 1.16
CA GLY A 126 1.54 18.82 1.92
C GLY A 126 1.37 18.94 3.44
N SER A 127 0.13 18.88 3.94
CA SER A 127 -0.17 19.04 5.37
C SER A 127 -0.36 17.68 6.06
N PRO A 128 0.46 17.33 7.06
CA PRO A 128 0.33 16.08 7.79
C PRO A 128 -0.98 16.01 8.60
N PRO A 129 -1.48 14.78 8.86
CA PRO A 129 -2.62 14.56 9.74
C PRO A 129 -2.26 14.78 11.22
N VAL A 130 -3.30 14.82 12.06
CA VAL A 130 -3.11 14.69 13.51
C VAL A 130 -2.79 13.25 13.86
N VAL A 131 -1.71 13.04 14.59
CA VAL A 131 -1.24 11.72 14.99
C VAL A 131 -1.04 11.60 16.51
N ARG A 132 -0.86 10.37 17.01
CA ARG A 132 -0.59 10.07 18.40
C ARG A 132 0.76 10.61 18.84
N VAL A 133 0.91 10.82 20.15
CA VAL A 133 2.13 11.41 20.77
C VAL A 133 3.38 10.56 20.56
N ASN A 134 3.22 9.28 20.31
CA ASN A 134 4.27 8.32 20.00
C ASN A 134 4.47 8.10 18.50
N VAL A 135 3.98 9.02 17.66
CA VAL A 135 4.23 9.02 16.22
C VAL A 135 5.08 10.23 15.84
N ARG A 136 6.09 10.02 15.02
CA ARG A 136 6.90 11.07 14.40
C ARG A 136 6.68 11.03 12.88
N LEU A 137 6.37 12.18 12.29
CA LEU A 137 6.15 12.29 10.86
C LEU A 137 7.37 12.91 10.16
N HIS A 138 7.83 12.27 9.11
CA HIS A 138 8.89 12.70 8.23
C HIS A 138 8.26 13.16 6.91
N VAL A 139 8.07 14.49 6.76
CA VAL A 139 7.35 15.08 5.64
C VAL A 139 8.30 15.29 4.46
N GLY A 140 8.06 14.63 3.34
CA GLY A 140 8.86 14.71 2.12
C GLY A 140 8.80 13.41 1.33
N THR A 141 9.49 13.39 0.19
CA THR A 141 9.64 12.14 -0.55
C THR A 141 10.59 11.18 0.20
N PHE A 142 10.54 9.91 -0.12
CA PHE A 142 11.41 8.91 0.54
C PHE A 142 12.88 9.17 0.27
N GLU A 143 13.24 9.64 -0.93
CA GLU A 143 14.60 10.04 -1.29
C GLU A 143 15.12 11.20 -0.42
N GLN A 144 14.22 12.08 0.02
CA GLN A 144 14.59 13.23 0.84
C GLN A 144 14.70 12.89 2.32
N THR A 145 13.84 12.01 2.81
CA THR A 145 13.67 11.77 4.26
C THR A 145 14.46 10.57 4.77
N LEU A 146 14.59 9.50 3.97
CA LEU A 146 15.23 8.27 4.42
C LEU A 146 16.72 8.37 4.68
N PRO A 147 17.57 9.07 3.92
CA PRO A 147 19.01 9.05 4.16
C PRO A 147 19.41 9.47 5.58
N ALA A 148 18.81 10.56 6.08
CA ALA A 148 19.08 11.04 7.43
C ALA A 148 18.51 10.10 8.51
N PHE A 149 17.34 9.55 8.27
CA PHE A 149 16.71 8.59 9.19
C PHE A 149 17.51 7.31 9.30
N VAL A 150 17.88 6.69 8.18
CA VAL A 150 18.68 5.45 8.14
C VAL A 150 20.02 5.62 8.86
N ALA A 151 20.67 6.77 8.71
CA ALA A 151 21.91 7.09 9.42
C ALA A 151 21.73 7.20 10.95
N SER A 152 20.51 7.44 11.42
CA SER A 152 20.19 7.64 12.84
C SER A 152 19.76 6.38 13.59
N ILE A 153 19.40 5.31 12.88
CA ILE A 153 18.86 4.07 13.47
C ILE A 153 19.91 2.95 13.50
N LYS A 154 19.65 1.93 14.33
CA LYS A 154 20.50 0.74 14.46
C LYS A 154 19.79 -0.55 14.05
N GLY A 155 18.80 -0.44 13.17
CA GLY A 155 18.03 -1.55 12.68
C GLY A 155 16.53 -1.27 12.69
N VAL A 156 15.81 -2.07 11.94
CA VAL A 156 14.36 -1.99 11.76
C VAL A 156 13.70 -3.27 12.24
N ALA A 157 12.65 -3.12 13.05
CA ALA A 157 11.88 -4.24 13.59
C ALA A 157 10.50 -4.38 12.96
N PHE A 158 9.98 -3.29 12.37
CA PHE A 158 8.66 -3.27 11.76
C PHE A 158 8.64 -2.31 10.57
N LEU A 159 8.12 -2.77 9.45
CA LEU A 159 7.78 -1.97 8.28
C LEU A 159 6.31 -2.18 7.90
N HIS A 160 5.60 -1.08 7.70
CA HIS A 160 4.33 -1.04 6.98
C HIS A 160 4.54 -0.30 5.67
N VAL A 161 4.34 -0.98 4.55
CA VAL A 161 4.55 -0.48 3.20
C VAL A 161 3.17 -0.31 2.56
N ASP A 162 2.72 0.94 2.50
CA ASP A 162 1.40 1.38 2.04
C ASP A 162 1.58 2.63 1.16
N CYS A 163 2.37 2.46 0.09
CA CYS A 163 2.81 3.57 -0.76
C CYS A 163 2.49 3.37 -2.23
N ASP A 164 1.64 2.38 -2.54
CA ASP A 164 1.04 2.09 -3.84
C ASP A 164 2.04 1.75 -4.96
N LEU A 165 3.08 2.55 -5.15
CA LEU A 165 3.94 2.50 -6.32
C LEU A 165 5.14 1.58 -6.14
N TYR A 166 5.42 0.76 -7.14
CA TYR A 166 6.64 -0.06 -7.19
C TYR A 166 7.91 0.79 -7.03
N ALA A 167 7.99 1.94 -7.71
CA ALA A 167 9.15 2.83 -7.61
C ALA A 167 9.38 3.33 -6.18
N SER A 168 8.30 3.63 -5.45
CA SER A 168 8.34 4.03 -4.04
C SER A 168 8.83 2.88 -3.16
N THR A 169 8.28 1.69 -3.33
CA THR A 169 8.71 0.48 -2.62
C THR A 169 10.17 0.15 -2.89
N ALA A 170 10.60 0.18 -4.15
CA ALA A 170 12.00 -0.04 -4.52
C ALA A 170 12.95 0.99 -3.89
N CYS A 171 12.55 2.27 -3.86
CA CYS A 171 13.31 3.32 -3.19
C CYS A 171 13.47 3.02 -1.69
N ILE A 172 12.39 2.64 -1.00
CA ILE A 172 12.41 2.28 0.41
C ILE A 172 13.44 1.15 0.66
N PHE A 173 13.29 0.02 -0.03
CA PHE A 173 14.14 -1.14 0.22
C PHE A 173 15.60 -0.92 -0.20
N SER A 174 15.87 -0.10 -1.22
CA SER A 174 17.23 0.26 -1.59
C SER A 174 17.96 1.03 -0.49
N GLN A 175 17.24 1.81 0.30
CA GLN A 175 17.81 2.63 1.35
C GLN A 175 17.81 1.96 2.73
N ILE A 176 16.70 1.29 3.11
CA ILE A 176 16.52 0.76 4.46
C ILE A 176 16.69 -0.76 4.54
N GLY A 177 16.70 -1.47 3.40
CA GLY A 177 16.73 -2.94 3.38
C GLY A 177 17.88 -3.56 4.14
N HIS A 178 19.07 -2.94 4.12
CA HIS A 178 20.25 -3.40 4.85
C HIS A 178 20.15 -3.22 6.38
N GLN A 179 19.16 -2.49 6.87
CA GLN A 179 18.88 -2.26 8.29
C GLN A 179 17.82 -3.20 8.86
N LEU A 180 17.20 -4.08 8.03
CA LEU A 180 16.20 -5.01 8.52
C LEU A 180 16.82 -6.00 9.50
N ASN A 181 16.32 -6.03 10.73
CA ASN A 181 16.73 -7.02 11.71
C ASN A 181 16.23 -8.42 11.33
N PRO A 182 16.95 -9.49 11.65
CA PRO A 182 16.39 -10.83 11.60
C PRO A 182 15.09 -10.89 12.42
N GLY A 183 13.98 -11.34 11.80
CA GLY A 183 12.66 -11.34 12.42
C GLY A 183 11.93 -9.98 12.34
N CYS A 184 12.40 -9.06 11.51
CA CYS A 184 11.63 -7.86 11.17
C CYS A 184 10.28 -8.27 10.59
N VAL A 185 9.21 -7.66 11.08
CA VAL A 185 7.86 -7.85 10.54
C VAL A 185 7.64 -6.83 9.45
N VAL A 186 7.22 -7.29 8.27
CA VAL A 186 6.89 -6.42 7.12
C VAL A 186 5.43 -6.67 6.75
N ILE A 187 4.65 -5.60 6.67
CA ILE A 187 3.29 -5.60 6.14
C ILE A 187 3.31 -4.87 4.80
N PHE A 188 2.74 -5.50 3.78
CA PHE A 188 2.44 -4.89 2.49
C PHE A 188 0.93 -4.79 2.33
N GLU A 189 0.40 -3.56 2.06
CA GLU A 189 -1.05 -3.39 1.82
C GLU A 189 -1.44 -3.88 0.43
N GLU A 190 -0.66 -3.57 -0.61
CA GLU A 190 -0.99 -3.86 -2.00
C GLU A 190 -0.19 -5.05 -2.55
N TYR A 191 0.01 -6.11 -1.80
CA TYR A 191 0.75 -7.28 -2.29
C TYR A 191 -0.04 -8.06 -3.35
N PHE A 192 -1.35 -8.21 -3.16
CA PHE A 192 -2.28 -8.82 -4.13
C PHE A 192 -3.73 -8.37 -3.87
N GLY A 193 -4.70 -8.86 -4.66
CA GLY A 193 -6.13 -8.62 -4.43
C GLY A 193 -6.74 -7.52 -5.29
N TYR A 194 -5.96 -6.82 -6.10
CA TYR A 194 -6.45 -5.79 -7.02
C TYR A 194 -6.20 -6.16 -8.50
N PRO A 195 -6.97 -5.61 -9.45
CA PRO A 195 -6.76 -5.89 -10.86
C PRO A 195 -5.34 -5.54 -11.33
N SER A 196 -4.70 -6.47 -12.02
CA SER A 196 -3.35 -6.31 -12.59
C SER A 196 -2.18 -6.29 -11.59
N PHE A 197 -2.38 -6.70 -10.34
CA PHE A 197 -1.32 -6.74 -9.33
C PHE A 197 -0.06 -7.52 -9.80
N GLU A 198 -0.23 -8.58 -10.58
CA GLU A 198 0.89 -9.39 -11.11
C GLU A 198 1.85 -8.61 -12.03
N PHE A 199 1.45 -7.45 -12.54
CA PHE A 199 2.26 -6.63 -13.43
C PHE A 199 3.04 -5.52 -12.70
N HIS A 200 2.72 -5.27 -11.44
CA HIS A 200 3.35 -4.24 -10.62
C HIS A 200 4.50 -4.78 -9.75
N GLU A 201 4.63 -6.10 -9.65
CA GLU A 201 5.59 -6.78 -8.78
C GLU A 201 6.76 -7.46 -9.52
N ARG A 202 7.02 -7.08 -10.78
CA ARG A 202 8.11 -7.67 -11.58
C ARG A 202 9.17 -6.67 -11.94
#